data_0e294142961de280a4317cac2da97f8a
#
_entry.id   0e294142961de280a4317cac2da97f8a
#
_cell.length_a   1.000
_cell.length_b   1.000
_cell.length_c   1.000
_cell.angle_alpha   90.00
_cell.angle_beta   90.00
_cell.angle_gamma   90.00
#
_symmetry.space_group_name_H-M   'P 1'
#
loop_
_entity.id
_entity.type
_entity.pdbx_description
1 polymer ?
#
loop_
_entity_poly.entity_id
_entity_poly.type
_entity_poly.pdbx_seq_one_letter_code
_entity_poly.pdbx_strand_id
1 'polypeptide(L)'
;RFTDSTLAYQHYGMKLDKLLINRINRKLLRKIKPQITFLNIVSEKNLKKRLNKRKNKNRYDNFQIKFYQKVQKGFLKISKNKRNYILINSNNSLVENKKKVLNHILKIIN
;
A
#
# COMPACT_ATOMS: atom_id res chain seq x y z
N ARG A 1 -8.17 2.24 -0.62
CA ARG A 1 -7.44 1.09 -1.17
C ARG A 1 -8.00 0.72 -2.53
N PHE A 2 -7.15 0.11 -3.36
CA PHE A 2 -7.53 -0.23 -4.73
C PHE A 2 -6.94 -1.60 -5.11
N THR A 3 -6.98 -1.98 -6.38
CA THR A 3 -6.59 -3.31 -6.87
C THR A 3 -5.18 -3.76 -6.51
N ASP A 4 -4.24 -2.83 -6.35
CA ASP A 4 -2.87 -3.18 -5.92
C ASP A 4 -2.84 -3.72 -4.49
N SER A 5 -3.75 -3.27 -3.62
CA SER A 5 -3.89 -3.85 -2.28
C SER A 5 -4.35 -5.31 -2.32
N THR A 6 -5.26 -5.66 -3.21
CA THR A 6 -5.66 -7.06 -3.40
C THR A 6 -4.46 -7.92 -3.80
N LEU A 7 -3.65 -7.45 -4.76
CA LEU A 7 -2.47 -8.19 -5.20
C LEU A 7 -1.44 -8.32 -4.06
N ALA A 8 -1.17 -7.23 -3.33
CA ALA A 8 -0.19 -7.24 -2.24
C ALA A 8 -0.59 -8.18 -1.10
N TYR A 9 -1.84 -8.12 -0.65
CA TYR A 9 -2.32 -8.97 0.45
C TYR A 9 -2.57 -10.41 0.02
N GLN A 10 -3.28 -10.62 -1.09
CA GLN A 10 -3.73 -11.95 -1.48
C GLN A 10 -2.64 -12.77 -2.17
N HIS A 11 -1.81 -12.17 -3.00
CA HIS A 11 -0.72 -12.89 -3.64
C HIS A 11 0.57 -12.85 -2.81
N TYR A 12 1.13 -11.67 -2.57
CA TYR A 12 2.42 -11.56 -1.87
C TYR A 12 2.31 -11.96 -0.39
N GLY A 13 1.20 -11.62 0.28
CA GLY A 13 0.95 -12.00 1.66
C GLY A 13 0.49 -13.45 1.83
N MET A 14 -0.55 -13.84 1.11
CA MET A 14 -1.25 -15.15 1.28
C MET A 14 -0.93 -16.19 0.21
N LYS A 15 -0.08 -15.86 -0.76
CA LYS A 15 0.37 -16.78 -1.84
C LYS A 15 -0.74 -17.28 -2.77
N LEU A 16 -1.83 -16.53 -2.93
CA LEU A 16 -2.87 -16.87 -3.91
C LEU A 16 -2.38 -16.60 -5.34
N ASP A 17 -3.02 -17.24 -6.32
CA ASP A 17 -2.62 -17.18 -7.72
C ASP A 17 -2.65 -15.75 -8.28
N LYS A 18 -1.48 -15.25 -8.66
CA LYS A 18 -1.31 -13.92 -9.23
C LYS A 18 -2.08 -13.72 -10.53
N LEU A 19 -2.10 -14.73 -11.41
CA LEU A 19 -2.79 -14.64 -12.69
C LEU A 19 -4.29 -14.48 -12.51
N LEU A 20 -4.89 -15.22 -11.58
CA LEU A 20 -6.30 -15.12 -11.25
C LEU A 20 -6.64 -13.73 -10.71
N ILE A 21 -5.85 -13.23 -9.75
CA ILE A 21 -6.04 -11.91 -9.16
C ILE A 21 -5.95 -10.82 -10.25
N ASN A 22 -4.97 -10.90 -11.14
CA ASN A 22 -4.79 -9.94 -12.22
C ASN A 22 -5.95 -9.98 -13.23
N ARG A 23 -6.51 -11.15 -13.51
CA ARG A 23 -7.71 -11.29 -14.36
C ARG A 23 -8.92 -10.60 -13.74
N ILE A 24 -9.17 -10.83 -12.46
CA ILE A 24 -10.26 -10.20 -11.73
C ILE A 24 -10.08 -8.68 -11.71
N ASN A 25 -8.88 -8.21 -11.38
CA ASN A 25 -8.56 -6.79 -11.34
C ASN A 25 -8.76 -6.11 -12.70
N ARG A 26 -8.35 -6.74 -13.80
CA ARG A 26 -8.56 -6.22 -15.15
C ARG A 26 -10.03 -6.07 -15.49
N LYS A 27 -10.85 -7.03 -15.12
CA LYS A 27 -12.31 -6.96 -15.32
C LYS A 27 -12.95 -5.84 -14.51
N LEU A 28 -12.54 -5.68 -13.26
CA LEU A 28 -13.06 -4.65 -12.36
C LEU A 28 -12.65 -3.24 -12.77
N LEU A 29 -11.40 -3.08 -13.17
CA LEU A 29 -10.84 -1.77 -13.51
C LEU A 29 -11.24 -1.28 -14.89
N ARG A 30 -11.27 -2.16 -15.87
CA ARG A 30 -11.49 -1.82 -17.28
C ARG A 30 -10.67 -0.57 -17.69
N LYS A 31 -11.33 0.60 -17.78
CA LYS A 31 -10.74 1.87 -18.22
C LYS A 31 -10.30 2.77 -17.05
N ILE A 32 -10.55 2.38 -15.80
CA ILE A 32 -10.22 3.21 -14.65
C ILE A 32 -8.74 3.01 -14.27
N LYS A 33 -7.96 4.07 -14.38
CA LYS A 33 -6.54 4.07 -13.99
C LYS A 33 -6.29 5.21 -13.02
N PRO A 34 -5.70 4.94 -11.82
CA PRO A 34 -5.28 6.01 -10.93
C PRO A 34 -4.24 6.90 -11.59
N GLN A 35 -4.40 8.21 -11.49
CA GLN A 35 -3.38 9.17 -11.95
C GLN A 35 -2.16 9.16 -11.02
N ILE A 36 -2.39 8.99 -9.74
CA ILE A 36 -1.33 8.94 -8.73
C ILE A 36 -1.70 7.93 -7.65
N THR A 37 -0.71 7.25 -7.11
CA THR A 37 -0.86 6.33 -5.98
C THR A 37 0.19 6.66 -4.93
N PHE A 38 -0.26 7.00 -3.73
CA PHE A 38 0.62 7.19 -2.59
C PHE A 38 0.79 5.87 -1.84
N LEU A 39 2.01 5.39 -1.77
CA LEU A 39 2.36 4.16 -1.05
C LEU A 39 3.02 4.51 0.27
N ASN A 40 2.32 4.25 1.36
CA ASN A 40 2.85 4.43 2.71
C ASN A 40 3.75 3.25 3.09
N ILE A 41 4.99 3.53 3.47
CA ILE A 41 5.94 2.54 3.96
C ILE A 41 6.29 2.86 5.42
N VAL A 42 6.49 1.81 6.21
CA VAL A 42 6.79 1.92 7.64
C VAL A 42 7.86 0.90 8.03
N SER A 43 8.74 1.26 8.96
CA SER A 43 9.71 0.31 9.54
C SER A 43 8.99 -0.74 10.41
N GLU A 44 9.60 -1.91 10.56
CA GLU A 44 9.09 -2.97 11.43
C GLU A 44 8.89 -2.49 12.86
N LYS A 45 9.85 -1.75 13.41
CA LYS A 45 9.80 -1.18 14.75
C LYS A 45 8.56 -0.30 14.97
N ASN A 46 8.30 0.62 14.04
CA ASN A 46 7.15 1.52 14.13
C ASN A 46 5.83 0.81 13.85
N LEU A 47 5.83 -0.18 12.97
CA LEU A 47 4.67 -1.03 12.74
C LEU A 47 4.25 -1.76 14.01
N LYS A 48 5.19 -2.40 14.70
CA LYS A 48 4.94 -3.07 15.98
C LYS A 48 4.35 -2.12 17.03
N LYS A 49 4.93 -0.93 17.17
CA LYS A 49 4.42 0.09 18.10
C LYS A 49 2.98 0.48 17.80
N ARG A 50 2.66 0.70 16.52
CA ARG A 50 1.31 1.10 16.09
C ARG A 50 0.29 -0.01 16.31
N LEU A 51 0.63 -1.26 16.00
CA LEU A 51 -0.25 -2.40 16.22
C LEU A 51 -0.54 -2.62 17.71
N ASN A 52 0.46 -2.48 18.56
CA ASN A 52 0.29 -2.64 20.01
C ASN A 52 -0.57 -1.54 20.64
N LYS A 53 -0.61 -0.34 20.05
CA LYS A 53 -1.42 0.78 20.54
C LYS A 53 -2.88 0.76 20.07
N ARG A 54 -3.23 -0.07 19.10
CA ARG A 54 -4.60 -0.12 18.57
C ARG A 54 -5.55 -0.77 19.57
N LYS A 55 -6.61 -0.05 19.90
CA LYS A 55 -7.69 -0.56 20.78
C LYS A 55 -8.63 -1.51 20.03
N ASN A 56 -8.99 -1.16 18.78
CA ASN A 56 -9.87 -1.97 17.93
C ASN A 56 -9.05 -2.58 16.79
N LYS A 57 -8.79 -3.88 16.87
CA LYS A 57 -8.04 -4.62 15.86
C LYS A 57 -8.98 -5.23 14.82
N ASN A 58 -8.61 -5.12 13.54
CA ASN A 58 -9.28 -5.84 12.47
C ASN A 58 -8.65 -7.24 12.29
N ARG A 59 -9.19 -8.05 11.38
CA ARG A 59 -8.69 -9.42 11.17
C ARG A 59 -7.20 -9.49 10.77
N TYR A 60 -6.66 -8.46 10.11
CA TYR A 60 -5.25 -8.42 9.69
C TYR A 60 -4.31 -8.03 10.82
N ASP A 61 -4.79 -7.31 11.83
CA ASP A 61 -3.97 -6.87 12.96
C ASP A 61 -3.49 -8.03 13.84
N ASN A 62 -4.13 -9.19 13.73
CA ASN A 62 -3.75 -10.41 14.44
C ASN A 62 -2.67 -11.23 13.70
N PHE A 63 -2.33 -10.85 12.48
CA PHE A 63 -1.29 -11.54 11.72
C PHE A 63 0.10 -11.16 12.24
N GLN A 64 1.05 -12.10 12.07
CA GLN A 64 2.43 -11.90 12.46
C GLN A 64 3.09 -10.79 11.62
N ILE A 65 4.10 -10.13 12.20
CA ILE A 65 4.88 -9.09 11.53
C ILE A 65 5.44 -9.56 10.19
N LYS A 66 5.84 -10.83 10.07
CA LYS A 66 6.31 -11.41 8.80
C LYS A 66 5.31 -11.26 7.66
N PHE A 67 4.01 -11.42 7.96
CA PHE A 67 2.96 -11.23 6.96
C PHE A 67 2.95 -9.78 6.44
N TYR A 68 2.99 -8.80 7.34
CA TYR A 68 3.02 -7.40 6.95
C TYR A 68 4.27 -7.02 6.17
N GLN A 69 5.42 -7.62 6.50
CA GLN A 69 6.66 -7.44 5.74
C GLN A 69 6.52 -7.98 4.31
N LYS A 70 5.91 -9.14 4.13
CA LYS A 70 5.64 -9.71 2.79
C LYS A 70 4.70 -8.81 1.99
N VAL A 71 3.66 -8.29 2.61
CA VAL A 71 2.70 -7.37 1.99
C VAL A 71 3.40 -6.08 1.56
N GLN A 72 4.20 -5.47 2.43
CA GLN A 72 4.95 -4.25 2.10
C GLN A 72 5.96 -4.48 0.97
N LYS A 73 6.69 -5.59 0.98
CA LYS A 73 7.58 -5.98 -0.12
C LYS A 73 6.80 -6.16 -1.42
N GLY A 74 5.60 -6.73 -1.34
CA GLY A 74 4.69 -6.86 -2.49
C GLY A 74 4.29 -5.52 -3.07
N PHE A 75 3.90 -4.57 -2.25
CA PHE A 75 3.61 -3.20 -2.68
C PHE A 75 4.81 -2.54 -3.35
N LEU A 76 6.01 -2.69 -2.78
CA LEU A 76 7.23 -2.15 -3.36
C LEU A 76 7.53 -2.77 -4.73
N LYS A 77 7.33 -4.07 -4.90
CA LYS A 77 7.47 -4.73 -6.20
C LYS A 77 6.45 -4.22 -7.22
N ILE A 78 5.20 -4.05 -6.82
CA ILE A 78 4.14 -3.51 -7.68
C ILE A 78 4.51 -2.09 -8.13
N SER A 79 5.05 -1.27 -7.24
CA SER A 79 5.37 0.14 -7.51
C SER A 79 6.58 0.33 -8.42
N LYS A 80 7.49 -0.64 -8.49
CA LYS A 80 8.80 -0.51 -9.19
C LYS A 80 8.70 -0.05 -10.64
N ASN A 81 7.70 -0.55 -11.37
CA ASN A 81 7.53 -0.26 -12.80
C ASN A 81 6.42 0.76 -13.09
N LYS A 82 5.94 1.46 -12.05
CA LYS A 82 4.83 2.42 -12.18
C LYS A 82 5.30 3.83 -11.83
N ARG A 83 5.29 4.70 -12.83
CA ARG A 83 5.72 6.11 -12.68
C ARG A 83 4.80 6.95 -11.81
N ASN A 84 3.56 6.51 -11.62
CA ASN A 84 2.55 7.23 -10.85
C ASN A 84 2.55 6.88 -9.35
N TYR A 85 3.52 6.10 -8.88
CA TYR A 85 3.68 5.78 -7.46
C TYR A 85 4.58 6.78 -6.77
N ILE A 86 4.10 7.31 -5.65
CA ILE A 86 4.87 8.20 -4.76
C ILE A 86 5.01 7.51 -3.41
N LEU A 87 6.25 7.26 -3.00
CA LEU A 87 6.52 6.64 -1.70
C LEU A 87 6.42 7.68 -0.58
N ILE A 88 5.65 7.35 0.45
CA ILE A 88 5.49 8.16 1.65
C ILE A 88 6.12 7.40 2.82
N ASN A 89 7.14 7.98 3.43
CA ASN A 89 7.78 7.39 4.59
C ASN A 89 6.94 7.68 5.85
N SER A 90 6.18 6.68 6.29
CA SER A 90 5.33 6.82 7.48
C SER A 90 6.09 6.93 8.79
N ASN A 91 7.43 6.78 8.79
CA ASN A 91 8.27 7.07 9.95
C ASN A 91 8.48 8.58 10.13
N ASN A 92 8.33 9.38 9.08
CA ASN A 92 8.40 10.84 9.15
C ASN A 92 7.16 11.43 9.83
N SER A 93 7.22 12.71 10.20
CA SER A 93 6.10 13.38 10.85
C SER A 93 4.89 13.45 9.93
N LEU A 94 3.69 13.50 10.54
CA LEU A 94 2.44 13.68 9.79
C LEU A 94 2.44 14.98 8.99
N VAL A 95 3.01 16.05 9.55
CA VAL A 95 3.09 17.37 8.90
C VAL A 95 3.93 17.29 7.61
N GLU A 96 5.11 16.67 7.66
CA GLU A 96 5.97 16.48 6.48
C GLU A 96 5.29 15.66 5.40
N ASN A 97 4.67 14.54 5.78
CA ASN A 97 3.99 13.67 4.86
C ASN A 97 2.78 14.33 4.21
N LYS A 98 1.99 15.08 5.00
CA LYS A 98 0.86 15.87 4.50
C LYS A 98 1.32 16.89 3.45
N LYS A 99 2.40 17.61 3.73
CA LYS A 99 2.98 18.59 2.81
C LYS A 99 3.41 17.94 1.49
N LYS A 100 4.09 16.79 1.57
CA LYS A 100 4.52 16.02 0.39
C LYS A 100 3.33 15.60 -0.47
N VAL A 101 2.29 15.04 0.14
CA VAL A 101 1.05 14.62 -0.56
C VAL A 101 0.39 15.81 -1.24
N LEU A 102 0.20 16.92 -0.53
CA LEU A 102 -0.42 18.12 -1.08
C LEU A 102 0.35 18.69 -2.27
N ASN A 103 1.69 18.74 -2.18
CA ASN A 103 2.52 19.24 -3.29
C ASN A 103 2.33 18.41 -4.56
N HIS A 104 2.25 17.09 -4.45
CA HIS A 104 2.00 16.23 -5.61
C HIS A 104 0.59 16.40 -6.18
N ILE A 105 -0.42 16.52 -5.32
CA ILE A 105 -1.81 16.74 -5.75
C ILE A 105 -1.95 18.08 -6.48
N LEU A 106 -1.36 19.14 -5.97
CA LEU A 106 -1.42 20.47 -6.59
C LEU A 106 -0.78 20.50 -7.98
N LYS A 107 0.27 19.72 -8.20
CA LYS A 107 0.91 19.60 -9.55
C LYS A 107 -0.03 18.91 -10.56
N ILE A 108 -0.92 18.04 -10.12
CA ILE A 108 -1.87 17.35 -11.01
C ILE A 108 -3.06 18.25 -11.34
N ILE A 109 -3.55 19.02 -10.37
CA ILE A 109 -4.71 19.90 -10.51
C ILE A 109 -4.37 21.14 -11.36
N ASN A 110 -3.17 21.67 -11.20
CA ASN A 110 -2.69 22.81 -11.94
C ASN A 110 -2.04 22.35 -13.27
#